data_4f3c789da52b41daf5b3609c572bca5d
#
_entry.id   4f3c789da52b41daf5b3609c572bca5d
#
_cell.length_a   1.000
_cell.length_b   1.000
_cell.length_c   1.000
_cell.angle_alpha   90.00
_cell.angle_beta   90.00
_cell.angle_gamma   90.00
#
_symmetry.space_group_name_H-M   'P 1'
#
loop_
_entity.id
_entity.type
_entity.pdbx_description
1 polymer ?
#
loop_
_entity_poly.entity_id
_entity_poly.type
_entity_poly.pdbx_seq_one_letter_code
_entity_poly.pdbx_strand_id
1 'polypeptide(L)'
;VAVDFSAPALNYRVTSAVKQQGLSKAVGIKAALRPSVLDATAGFGKDAYLLASQGCRVQLFERNPFVFALLQDGLARGVASRQETVVAACQRLSLVNQDFTESSIDALGGGGSVDVVYLDPMFPESKKSARVKKDMFALQELLGAANDAEALWEHACRLARRRVVVKRSKSAPTLGTRAPDIQYKGSSSR
;
A
#
# COMPACT_ATOMS: atom_id res chain seq x y z
N VAL A 1 -11.12 15.58 5.66
CA VAL A 1 -10.65 14.20 5.45
C VAL A 1 -9.63 13.87 6.53
N ALA A 2 -9.72 12.71 7.17
CA ALA A 2 -8.74 12.24 8.17
C ALA A 2 -8.43 10.76 7.93
N VAL A 3 -7.20 10.35 8.25
CA VAL A 3 -6.82 8.94 8.31
C VAL A 3 -7.09 8.43 9.73
N ASP A 4 -7.97 7.44 9.87
CA ASP A 4 -8.31 6.87 11.18
C ASP A 4 -8.16 5.34 11.14
N PHE A 5 -7.12 4.85 11.83
CA PHE A 5 -6.83 3.43 11.94
C PHE A 5 -7.70 2.71 12.97
N SER A 6 -8.42 3.45 13.82
CA SER A 6 -9.40 2.89 14.75
C SER A 6 -10.82 2.76 14.16
N ALA A 7 -11.02 3.25 12.92
CA ALA A 7 -12.33 3.26 12.27
C ALA A 7 -12.96 1.85 12.19
N PRO A 8 -14.25 1.67 12.54
CA PRO A 8 -14.91 0.36 12.52
C PRO A 8 -14.83 -0.37 11.17
N ALA A 9 -14.92 0.38 10.06
CA ALA A 9 -14.84 -0.19 8.72
C ALA A 9 -13.45 -0.80 8.42
N LEU A 10 -12.37 -0.22 8.95
CA LEU A 10 -11.02 -0.74 8.80
C LEU A 10 -10.81 -1.95 9.73
N ASN A 11 -11.28 -1.87 10.96
CA ASN A 11 -11.25 -2.98 11.91
C ASN A 11 -12.02 -4.20 11.38
N TYR A 12 -13.18 -3.99 10.76
CA TYR A 12 -13.89 -5.07 10.08
C TYR A 12 -13.06 -5.71 8.95
N ARG A 13 -12.28 -4.92 8.20
CA ARG A 13 -11.36 -5.46 7.18
C ARG A 13 -10.23 -6.28 7.82
N VAL A 14 -9.71 -5.85 8.96
CA VAL A 14 -8.67 -6.57 9.73
C VAL A 14 -9.17 -7.91 10.24
N THR A 15 -10.42 -7.99 10.71
CA THR A 15 -11.00 -9.23 11.25
C THR A 15 -11.61 -10.15 10.19
N SER A 16 -11.92 -9.63 9.00
CA SER A 16 -12.55 -10.38 7.91
C SER A 16 -11.52 -11.22 7.15
N ALA A 17 -11.41 -12.50 7.49
CA ALA A 17 -10.49 -13.45 6.87
C ALA A 17 -10.61 -13.51 5.34
N VAL A 18 -11.81 -13.37 4.79
CA VAL A 18 -12.07 -13.44 3.33
C VAL A 18 -11.45 -12.28 2.57
N LYS A 19 -11.50 -11.04 3.12
CA LYS A 19 -10.97 -9.85 2.45
C LYS A 19 -9.45 -9.72 2.54
N GLN A 20 -8.85 -10.35 3.55
CA GLN A 20 -7.39 -10.35 3.73
C GLN A 20 -6.68 -11.38 2.85
N GLN A 21 -7.34 -12.47 2.50
CA GLN A 21 -6.68 -13.61 1.84
C GLN A 21 -5.94 -13.24 0.54
N GLY A 22 -6.50 -12.36 -0.29
CA GLY A 22 -5.85 -11.93 -1.54
C GLY A 22 -4.53 -11.20 -1.30
N LEU A 23 -4.55 -10.14 -0.48
CA LEU A 23 -3.38 -9.35 -0.17
C LEU A 23 -2.33 -10.15 0.61
N SER A 24 -2.75 -10.88 1.64
CA SER A 24 -1.86 -11.71 2.46
C SER A 24 -1.17 -12.80 1.64
N LYS A 25 -1.90 -13.46 0.74
CA LYS A 25 -1.35 -14.47 -0.18
C LYS A 25 -0.38 -13.84 -1.17
N ALA A 26 -0.73 -12.68 -1.75
CA ALA A 26 0.12 -11.99 -2.71
C ALA A 26 1.45 -11.58 -2.07
N VAL A 27 1.42 -11.00 -0.87
CA VAL A 27 2.60 -10.61 -0.10
C VAL A 27 3.36 -11.85 0.42
N GLY A 28 2.69 -12.98 0.57
CA GLY A 28 3.32 -14.25 0.98
C GLY A 28 3.36 -14.44 2.49
N ILE A 29 2.40 -13.87 3.22
CA ILE A 29 2.22 -14.13 4.64
C ILE A 29 1.84 -15.60 4.85
N LYS A 30 2.55 -16.29 5.74
CA LYS A 30 2.29 -17.67 6.16
C LYS A 30 2.33 -17.75 7.69
N ALA A 31 1.98 -18.90 8.27
CA ALA A 31 1.90 -19.08 9.72
C ALA A 31 3.15 -18.57 10.48
N ALA A 32 4.35 -18.89 10.00
CA ALA A 32 5.62 -18.51 10.62
C ALA A 32 6.39 -17.40 9.86
N LEU A 33 5.87 -16.90 8.74
CA LEU A 33 6.58 -15.93 7.87
C LEU A 33 5.85 -14.59 7.83
N ARG A 34 6.53 -13.54 8.23
CA ARG A 34 6.10 -12.14 8.12
C ARG A 34 7.13 -11.40 7.29
N PRO A 35 6.94 -11.30 5.96
CA PRO A 35 7.88 -10.60 5.11
C PRO A 35 7.96 -9.13 5.46
N SER A 36 9.14 -8.53 5.28
CA SER A 36 9.29 -7.08 5.24
C SER A 36 8.66 -6.54 3.96
N VAL A 37 7.90 -5.45 4.07
CA VAL A 37 7.18 -4.87 2.95
C VAL A 37 7.56 -3.41 2.79
N LEU A 38 7.73 -2.96 1.56
CA LEU A 38 7.78 -1.56 1.20
C LEU A 38 6.54 -1.25 0.34
N ASP A 39 5.70 -0.37 0.84
CA ASP A 39 4.55 0.17 0.10
C ASP A 39 4.99 1.46 -0.59
N ALA A 40 5.21 1.38 -1.90
CA ALA A 40 5.70 2.51 -2.70
C ALA A 40 4.61 3.52 -3.10
N THR A 41 3.36 3.25 -2.73
CA THR A 41 2.17 4.03 -3.11
C THR A 41 1.20 4.17 -1.95
N ALA A 42 1.70 4.57 -0.79
CA ALA A 42 1.02 4.44 0.50
C ALA A 42 -0.39 5.05 0.56
N GLY A 43 -0.61 6.23 -0.05
CA GLY A 43 -1.88 6.93 0.03
C GLY A 43 -2.32 7.11 1.49
N PHE A 44 -3.51 6.61 1.85
CA PHE A 44 -3.98 6.64 3.25
C PHE A 44 -3.54 5.44 4.09
N GLY A 45 -2.60 4.63 3.63
CA GLY A 45 -1.98 3.55 4.40
C GLY A 45 -2.90 2.38 4.75
N LYS A 46 -4.06 2.23 4.09
CA LYS A 46 -5.06 1.22 4.46
C LYS A 46 -4.58 -0.20 4.25
N ASP A 47 -3.93 -0.49 3.13
CA ASP A 47 -3.43 -1.83 2.82
C ASP A 47 -2.16 -2.12 3.64
N ALA A 48 -1.29 -1.13 3.83
CA ALA A 48 -0.14 -1.22 4.73
C ALA A 48 -0.57 -1.53 6.18
N TYR A 49 -1.61 -0.88 6.69
CA TYR A 49 -2.17 -1.16 8.01
C TYR A 49 -2.70 -2.61 8.12
N LEU A 50 -3.37 -3.12 7.08
CA LEU A 50 -3.81 -4.52 7.04
C LEU A 50 -2.64 -5.50 7.11
N LEU A 51 -1.52 -5.21 6.44
CA LEU A 51 -0.31 -6.02 6.50
C LEU A 51 0.36 -5.93 7.88
N ALA A 52 0.44 -4.73 8.44
CA ALA A 52 1.01 -4.48 9.77
C ALA A 52 0.18 -5.14 10.88
N SER A 53 -1.15 -5.16 10.77
CA SER A 53 -2.03 -5.86 11.71
C SER A 53 -1.82 -7.37 11.71
N GLN A 54 -1.28 -7.94 10.62
CA GLN A 54 -0.90 -9.33 10.50
C GLN A 54 0.56 -9.59 10.90
N GLY A 55 1.27 -8.57 11.39
CA GLY A 55 2.63 -8.69 11.93
C GLY A 55 3.76 -8.32 10.97
N CYS A 56 3.48 -7.88 9.74
CA CYS A 56 4.51 -7.38 8.83
C CYS A 56 5.06 -6.03 9.29
N ARG A 57 6.36 -5.81 9.10
CA ARG A 57 6.93 -4.45 9.12
C ARG A 57 6.75 -3.84 7.74
N VAL A 58 6.19 -2.62 7.67
CA VAL A 58 5.89 -1.97 6.41
C VAL A 58 6.47 -0.56 6.40
N GLN A 59 7.33 -0.29 5.43
CA GLN A 59 7.78 1.06 5.13
C GLN A 59 6.88 1.65 4.03
N LEU A 60 6.37 2.86 4.28
CA LEU A 60 5.45 3.55 3.40
C LEU A 60 6.13 4.72 2.72
N PHE A 61 5.98 4.83 1.42
CA PHE A 61 6.38 5.98 0.63
C PHE A 61 5.15 6.74 0.16
N GLU A 62 5.10 8.02 0.48
CA GLU A 62 4.06 8.93 0.00
C GLU A 62 4.71 10.24 -0.46
N ARG A 63 4.63 10.51 -1.76
CA ARG A 63 5.24 11.70 -2.36
C ARG A 63 4.45 12.97 -2.14
N ASN A 64 3.12 12.83 -2.03
CA ASN A 64 2.28 13.99 -1.86
C ASN A 64 2.35 14.51 -0.41
N PRO A 65 2.81 15.74 -0.17
CA PRO A 65 3.00 16.26 1.17
C PRO A 65 1.70 16.40 1.97
N PHE A 66 0.56 16.62 1.32
CA PHE A 66 -0.73 16.71 2.01
C PHE A 66 -1.23 15.33 2.45
N VAL A 67 -1.11 14.32 1.57
CA VAL A 67 -1.46 12.94 1.91
C VAL A 67 -0.52 12.41 2.99
N PHE A 68 0.78 12.70 2.87
CA PHE A 68 1.78 12.39 3.88
C PHE A 68 1.41 12.96 5.24
N ALA A 69 1.07 14.26 5.33
CA ALA A 69 0.69 14.91 6.58
C ALA A 69 -0.57 14.28 7.22
N LEU A 70 -1.58 13.94 6.41
CA LEU A 70 -2.78 13.25 6.87
C LEU A 70 -2.46 11.84 7.38
N LEU A 71 -1.58 11.12 6.71
CA LEU A 71 -1.16 9.78 7.10
C LEU A 71 -0.29 9.82 8.37
N GLN A 72 0.61 10.79 8.48
CA GLN A 72 1.45 11.01 9.65
C GLN A 72 0.61 11.31 10.90
N ASP A 73 -0.38 12.21 10.79
CA ASP A 73 -1.34 12.48 11.87
C ASP A 73 -2.13 11.22 12.26
N GLY A 74 -2.62 10.48 11.26
CA GLY A 74 -3.31 9.21 11.49
C GLY A 74 -2.45 8.18 12.23
N LEU A 75 -1.17 8.06 11.89
CA LEU A 75 -0.21 7.18 12.55
C LEU A 75 0.05 7.63 13.99
N ALA A 76 0.26 8.91 14.23
CA ALA A 76 0.46 9.46 15.57
C ALA A 76 -0.74 9.17 16.49
N ARG A 77 -1.97 9.38 15.99
CA ARG A 77 -3.20 9.02 16.72
C ARG A 77 -3.34 7.51 16.91
N GLY A 78 -2.94 6.71 15.92
CA GLY A 78 -2.97 5.26 16.01
C GLY A 78 -2.03 4.72 17.09
N VAL A 79 -0.82 5.26 17.22
CA VAL A 79 0.14 4.91 18.28
C VAL A 79 -0.36 5.35 19.66
N ALA A 80 -1.09 6.46 19.74
CA ALA A 80 -1.70 6.96 20.99
C ALA A 80 -3.09 6.33 21.29
N SER A 81 -3.54 5.35 20.52
CA SER A 81 -4.85 4.72 20.67
C SER A 81 -4.95 3.92 21.97
N ARG A 82 -6.18 3.82 22.51
CA ARG A 82 -6.50 2.90 23.63
C ARG A 82 -6.62 1.44 23.18
N GLN A 83 -6.65 1.18 21.88
CA GLN A 83 -6.77 -0.17 21.31
C GLN A 83 -5.37 -0.74 21.07
N GLU A 84 -4.94 -1.68 21.88
CA GLU A 84 -3.60 -2.30 21.79
C GLU A 84 -3.29 -2.87 20.40
N THR A 85 -4.28 -3.44 19.73
CA THR A 85 -4.14 -3.98 18.37
C THR A 85 -3.84 -2.89 17.33
N VAL A 86 -4.42 -1.70 17.51
CA VAL A 86 -4.15 -0.53 16.65
C VAL A 86 -2.74 -0.01 16.92
N VAL A 87 -2.37 0.14 18.18
CA VAL A 87 -1.02 0.56 18.60
C VAL A 87 0.03 -0.38 18.01
N ALA A 88 -0.13 -1.68 18.21
CA ALA A 88 0.81 -2.68 17.74
C ALA A 88 0.94 -2.70 16.20
N ALA A 89 -0.14 -2.46 15.46
CA ALA A 89 -0.09 -2.34 14.01
C ALA A 89 0.64 -1.06 13.58
N CYS A 90 0.26 0.11 14.15
CA CYS A 90 0.86 1.39 13.80
C CYS A 90 2.37 1.45 14.12
N GLN A 91 2.83 0.79 15.19
CA GLN A 91 4.26 0.70 15.53
C GLN A 91 5.10 -0.10 14.52
N ARG A 92 4.46 -0.88 13.65
CA ARG A 92 5.13 -1.61 12.55
C ARG A 92 5.17 -0.82 11.24
N LEU A 93 4.61 0.39 11.23
CA LEU A 93 4.58 1.28 10.07
C LEU A 93 5.62 2.37 10.23
N SER A 94 6.45 2.55 9.20
CA SER A 94 7.35 3.70 9.08
C SER A 94 7.02 4.47 7.82
N LEU A 95 7.00 5.81 7.89
CA LEU A 95 6.52 6.67 6.82
C LEU A 95 7.62 7.62 6.33
N VAL A 96 7.76 7.71 5.01
CA VAL A 96 8.73 8.57 4.33
C VAL A 96 7.99 9.49 3.35
N ASN A 97 8.26 10.81 3.42
CA ASN A 97 7.75 11.74 2.42
C ASN A 97 8.74 11.87 1.26
N GLN A 98 8.60 10.98 0.29
CA GLN A 98 9.46 10.96 -0.88
C GLN A 98 8.77 10.23 -2.03
N ASP A 99 9.13 10.59 -3.27
CA ASP A 99 8.80 9.76 -4.42
C ASP A 99 9.69 8.50 -4.40
N PHE A 100 9.06 7.34 -4.43
CA PHE A 100 9.78 6.08 -4.38
C PHE A 100 10.74 5.91 -5.56
N THR A 101 10.39 6.42 -6.75
CA THR A 101 11.23 6.32 -7.96
C THR A 101 12.51 7.14 -7.87
N GLU A 102 12.52 8.18 -7.03
CA GLU A 102 13.69 9.03 -6.77
C GLU A 102 14.57 8.50 -5.62
N SER A 103 14.14 7.45 -4.93
CA SER A 103 14.88 6.87 -3.82
C SER A 103 16.10 6.12 -4.32
N SER A 104 17.25 6.37 -3.70
CA SER A 104 18.45 5.55 -3.95
C SER A 104 18.22 4.13 -3.42
N ILE A 105 18.45 3.13 -4.27
CA ILE A 105 18.37 1.72 -3.87
C ILE A 105 19.37 1.43 -2.74
N ASP A 106 20.57 2.03 -2.80
CA ASP A 106 21.60 1.86 -1.75
C ASP A 106 21.16 2.49 -0.43
N ALA A 107 20.49 3.66 -0.47
CA ALA A 107 19.93 4.29 0.74
C ALA A 107 18.80 3.47 1.36
N LEU A 108 18.12 2.64 0.57
CA LEU A 108 17.10 1.68 1.02
C LEU A 108 17.69 0.34 1.48
N GLY A 109 19.02 0.22 1.57
CA GLY A 109 19.73 -0.98 2.00
C GLY A 109 20.23 -1.87 0.86
N GLY A 110 20.22 -1.37 -0.37
CA GLY A 110 20.65 -2.10 -1.56
C GLY A 110 19.59 -3.02 -2.17
N GLY A 111 19.90 -3.60 -3.31
CA GLY A 111 19.03 -4.57 -3.98
C GLY A 111 18.78 -5.81 -3.09
N GLY A 112 17.54 -6.22 -2.96
CA GLY A 112 17.15 -7.34 -2.11
C GLY A 112 17.05 -7.02 -0.61
N SER A 113 17.06 -5.76 -0.21
CA SER A 113 16.95 -5.32 1.19
C SER A 113 15.56 -5.55 1.78
N VAL A 114 14.51 -5.56 0.96
CA VAL A 114 13.13 -5.78 1.37
C VAL A 114 12.56 -7.03 0.70
N ASP A 115 11.79 -7.83 1.44
CA ASP A 115 11.22 -9.05 0.87
C ASP A 115 10.23 -8.76 -0.26
N VAL A 116 9.35 -7.77 -0.07
CA VAL A 116 8.25 -7.47 -0.97
C VAL A 116 8.13 -5.96 -1.20
N VAL A 117 8.06 -5.55 -2.46
CA VAL A 117 7.59 -4.21 -2.82
C VAL A 117 6.14 -4.29 -3.27
N TYR A 118 5.28 -3.50 -2.64
CA TYR A 118 3.85 -3.39 -2.93
C TYR A 118 3.55 -2.11 -3.69
N LEU A 119 2.78 -2.22 -4.77
CA LEU A 119 2.37 -1.14 -5.64
C LEU A 119 0.84 -1.15 -5.79
N ASP A 120 0.18 -0.04 -5.50
CA ASP A 120 -1.23 0.23 -5.84
C ASP A 120 -1.34 1.57 -6.59
N PRO A 121 -0.67 1.69 -7.76
CA PRO A 121 -0.70 2.94 -8.51
C PRO A 121 -2.14 3.26 -8.91
N MET A 122 -2.58 4.46 -8.52
CA MET A 122 -3.93 4.93 -8.83
C MET A 122 -4.08 5.10 -10.34
N PHE A 123 -4.97 4.31 -10.93
CA PHE A 123 -5.40 4.49 -12.32
C PHE A 123 -6.62 5.40 -12.37
N PRO A 124 -6.75 6.28 -13.37
CA PRO A 124 -8.00 6.96 -13.61
C PRO A 124 -9.07 5.92 -13.88
N GLU A 125 -9.94 5.68 -12.88
CA GLU A 125 -11.08 4.80 -13.06
C GLU A 125 -12.10 5.45 -13.97
N SER A 126 -12.69 4.65 -14.86
CA SER A 126 -13.84 5.06 -15.67
C SER A 126 -14.98 5.58 -14.77
N LYS A 127 -15.66 6.62 -15.21
CA LYS A 127 -16.67 7.47 -14.53
C LYS A 127 -17.87 6.79 -13.83
N LYS A 128 -17.87 5.48 -13.60
CA LYS A 128 -19.08 4.72 -13.18
C LYS A 128 -19.23 4.37 -11.70
N SER A 129 -18.36 4.80 -10.78
CA SER A 129 -18.53 4.55 -9.33
C SER A 129 -18.47 5.83 -8.49
N ALA A 130 -19.47 6.70 -8.67
CA ALA A 130 -19.42 8.12 -8.35
C ALA A 130 -19.69 8.51 -6.89
N ARG A 131 -19.97 7.63 -5.94
CA ARG A 131 -20.48 8.08 -4.62
C ARG A 131 -19.56 7.95 -3.41
N VAL A 132 -18.50 7.16 -3.47
CA VAL A 132 -17.56 6.97 -2.33
C VAL A 132 -16.22 7.65 -2.57
N LYS A 133 -16.01 8.23 -3.76
CA LYS A 133 -14.71 8.69 -4.24
C LYS A 133 -14.60 10.20 -4.43
N LYS A 134 -15.59 11.03 -4.07
CA LYS A 134 -15.54 12.47 -4.31
C LYS A 134 -14.29 13.11 -3.66
N ASP A 135 -13.98 12.74 -2.43
CA ASP A 135 -12.83 13.33 -1.72
C ASP A 135 -11.49 12.84 -2.29
N MET A 136 -11.42 11.57 -2.70
CA MET A 136 -10.24 11.00 -3.37
C MET A 136 -10.11 11.48 -4.80
N PHE A 137 -11.21 11.69 -5.51
CA PHE A 137 -11.21 12.18 -6.89
C PHE A 137 -10.76 13.64 -6.97
N ALA A 138 -11.28 14.50 -6.08
CA ALA A 138 -10.85 15.88 -5.98
C ALA A 138 -9.35 15.99 -5.61
N LEU A 139 -8.87 15.09 -4.75
CA LEU A 139 -7.44 14.99 -4.44
C LEU A 139 -6.63 14.53 -5.68
N GLN A 140 -7.11 13.56 -6.43
CA GLN A 140 -6.46 13.08 -7.66
C GLN A 140 -6.39 14.13 -8.77
N GLU A 141 -7.44 14.95 -8.97
CA GLU A 141 -7.42 16.07 -9.90
C GLU A 141 -6.41 17.16 -9.50
N LEU A 142 -6.31 17.43 -8.20
CA LEU A 142 -5.33 18.40 -7.66
C LEU A 142 -3.88 17.91 -7.77
N LEU A 143 -3.65 16.58 -7.79
CA LEU A 143 -2.33 15.96 -7.67
C LEU A 143 -1.74 15.49 -9.01
N GLY A 144 -2.49 15.58 -10.09
CA GLY A 144 -2.09 15.08 -11.40
C GLY A 144 -2.00 13.55 -11.44
N ALA A 145 -2.49 12.94 -12.50
CA ALA A 145 -2.25 11.53 -12.79
C ALA A 145 -0.80 11.38 -13.26
N ALA A 146 0.09 10.96 -12.38
CA ALA A 146 1.44 10.64 -12.81
C ALA A 146 1.42 9.34 -13.63
N ASN A 147 1.96 9.42 -14.81
CA ASN A 147 2.09 8.30 -15.73
C ASN A 147 3.42 7.54 -15.47
N ASP A 148 3.73 7.33 -14.18
CA ASP A 148 5.01 6.80 -13.69
C ASP A 148 4.94 5.32 -13.26
N ALA A 149 3.86 4.66 -13.59
CA ALA A 149 3.61 3.28 -13.16
C ALA A 149 4.70 2.30 -13.65
N GLU A 150 5.27 2.53 -14.83
CA GLU A 150 6.37 1.73 -15.37
C GLU A 150 7.67 1.95 -14.60
N ALA A 151 8.01 3.21 -14.30
CA ALA A 151 9.18 3.56 -13.50
C ALA A 151 9.08 2.98 -12.07
N LEU A 152 7.90 3.04 -11.47
CA LEU A 152 7.60 2.38 -10.17
C LEU A 152 7.87 0.87 -10.25
N TRP A 153 7.40 0.22 -11.31
CA TRP A 153 7.61 -1.21 -11.52
C TRP A 153 9.09 -1.57 -11.67
N GLU A 154 9.81 -0.86 -12.52
CA GLU A 154 11.24 -1.11 -12.76
C GLU A 154 12.06 -0.91 -11.47
N HIS A 155 11.77 0.17 -10.72
CA HIS A 155 12.44 0.44 -9.45
C HIS A 155 12.13 -0.64 -8.41
N ALA A 156 10.86 -1.05 -8.32
CA ALA A 156 10.43 -2.13 -7.43
C ALA A 156 11.11 -3.46 -7.73
N CYS A 157 11.26 -3.82 -9.01
CA CYS A 157 11.94 -5.05 -9.44
C CYS A 157 13.40 -5.10 -9.04
N ARG A 158 14.10 -3.96 -9.01
CA ARG A 158 15.50 -3.87 -8.58
C ARG A 158 15.66 -4.02 -7.07
N LEU A 159 14.66 -3.57 -6.29
CA LEU A 159 14.74 -3.54 -4.83
C LEU A 159 14.22 -4.83 -4.18
N ALA A 160 13.17 -5.42 -4.72
CA ALA A 160 12.50 -6.56 -4.11
C ALA A 160 13.36 -7.83 -4.12
N ARG A 161 13.53 -8.45 -2.94
CA ARG A 161 14.26 -9.72 -2.80
C ARG A 161 13.46 -10.91 -3.30
N ARG A 162 12.14 -10.91 -3.10
CA ARG A 162 11.28 -12.09 -3.34
C ARG A 162 10.22 -11.84 -4.40
N ARG A 163 9.53 -10.70 -4.33
CA ARG A 163 8.44 -10.39 -5.26
C ARG A 163 8.04 -8.94 -5.27
N VAL A 164 7.53 -8.51 -6.40
CA VAL A 164 6.74 -7.28 -6.51
C VAL A 164 5.27 -7.66 -6.55
N VAL A 165 4.46 -7.01 -5.74
CA VAL A 165 3.00 -7.21 -5.68
C VAL A 165 2.33 -5.97 -6.22
N VAL A 166 1.56 -6.12 -7.28
CA VAL A 166 0.83 -5.01 -7.91
C VAL A 166 -0.66 -5.22 -7.76
N LYS A 167 -1.34 -4.30 -7.11
CA LYS A 167 -2.81 -4.29 -7.05
C LYS A 167 -3.36 -3.47 -8.20
N ARG A 168 -4.29 -4.05 -8.93
CA ARG A 168 -4.92 -3.43 -10.11
C ARG A 168 -6.42 -3.65 -10.12
N SER A 169 -7.16 -2.72 -10.74
CA SER A 169 -8.53 -3.00 -11.09
C SER A 169 -8.59 -4.12 -12.15
N LYS A 170 -9.71 -4.83 -12.23
CA LYS A 170 -9.86 -5.93 -13.19
C LYS A 170 -9.72 -5.49 -14.65
N SER A 171 -10.12 -4.27 -14.94
CA SER A 171 -10.07 -3.67 -16.28
C SER A 171 -8.76 -2.98 -16.62
N ALA A 172 -7.87 -2.75 -15.63
CA ALA A 172 -6.60 -2.09 -15.88
C ALA A 172 -5.64 -3.03 -16.65
N PRO A 173 -4.79 -2.51 -17.55
CA PRO A 173 -3.75 -3.31 -18.18
C PRO A 173 -2.77 -3.86 -17.13
N THR A 174 -2.03 -4.90 -17.48
CA THR A 174 -0.90 -5.36 -16.65
C THR A 174 0.14 -4.25 -16.57
N LEU A 175 0.87 -4.21 -15.46
CA LEU A 175 2.00 -3.31 -15.30
C LEU A 175 3.27 -4.08 -15.63
N GLY A 176 4.21 -3.41 -16.31
CA GLY A 176 5.45 -4.02 -16.78
C GLY A 176 5.28 -4.80 -18.08
N THR A 177 6.43 -5.15 -18.67
CA THR A 177 6.53 -5.84 -19.95
C THR A 177 6.29 -7.35 -19.84
N ARG A 178 6.22 -7.88 -18.63
CA ARG A 178 6.09 -9.31 -18.32
C ARG A 178 4.71 -9.62 -17.73
N ALA A 179 4.14 -10.75 -18.13
CA ALA A 179 2.94 -11.28 -17.50
C ALA A 179 3.22 -11.63 -16.02
N PRO A 180 2.25 -11.43 -15.11
CA PRO A 180 2.43 -11.80 -13.71
C PRO A 180 2.53 -13.32 -13.54
N ASP A 181 3.45 -13.78 -12.69
CA ASP A 181 3.63 -15.20 -12.38
C ASP A 181 2.40 -15.78 -11.66
N ILE A 182 1.73 -14.97 -10.84
CA ILE A 182 0.54 -15.37 -10.08
C ILE A 182 -0.47 -14.22 -10.06
N GLN A 183 -1.75 -14.54 -10.20
CA GLN A 183 -2.84 -13.59 -10.04
C GLN A 183 -3.83 -14.03 -8.97
N TYR A 184 -4.18 -13.12 -8.07
CA TYR A 184 -5.23 -13.32 -7.05
C TYR A 184 -6.43 -12.45 -7.41
N LYS A 185 -7.50 -13.07 -7.93
CA LYS A 185 -8.71 -12.35 -8.36
C LYS A 185 -9.62 -12.07 -7.16
N GLY A 186 -9.84 -10.80 -6.86
CA GLY A 186 -10.85 -10.32 -5.91
C GLY A 186 -12.15 -9.92 -6.57
N SER A 187 -13.10 -9.37 -5.82
CA SER A 187 -14.36 -8.86 -6.35
C SER A 187 -14.17 -7.66 -7.29
N SER A 188 -13.26 -6.74 -6.96
CA SER A 188 -13.00 -5.51 -7.71
C SER A 188 -11.55 -5.37 -8.20
N SER A 189 -10.61 -6.17 -7.71
CA SER A 189 -9.17 -6.10 -8.02
C SER A 189 -8.59 -7.45 -8.40
N ARG A 190 -7.41 -7.43 -8.99
CA ARG A 190 -6.55 -8.59 -9.25
C ARG A 190 -5.11 -8.27 -8.88
#